data_c8bfec6aa71d0649a6eb6f93d42e651a
#
_entry.id   c8bfec6aa71d0649a6eb6f93d42e651a
#
_cell.length_a   1.000
_cell.length_b   1.000
_cell.length_c   1.000
_cell.angle_alpha   90.00
_cell.angle_beta   90.00
_cell.angle_gamma   90.00
#
_symmetry.space_group_name_H-M   'P 1'
#
loop_
_entity.id
_entity.type
_entity.pdbx_description
1 polymer ?
#
loop_
_entity_poly.entity_id
_entity_poly.type
_entity_poly.pdbx_seq_one_letter_code
_entity_poly.pdbx_strand_id
1 'polypeptide(L)'
;MRVGVYTLQKVLYQGEAEAVNCQTATGEITILNHHRPLISILKKGVMKITDREKKEHYIPVSAGFLEVRSGDEAKFLVEEEAS
;
A
#
# COMPACT_ATOMS: atom_id res chain seq x y z
N MET A 1 5.05 -4.16 -9.94
CA MET A 1 3.65 -3.65 -9.94
C MET A 1 3.63 -2.14 -9.81
N ARG A 2 2.60 -1.54 -10.34
CA ARG A 2 2.41 -0.10 -10.17
C ARG A 2 1.67 0.12 -8.86
N VAL A 3 2.21 1.00 -8.02
CA VAL A 3 1.65 1.29 -6.70
C VAL A 3 1.32 2.77 -6.61
N GLY A 4 0.13 3.07 -6.12
CA GLY A 4 -0.26 4.42 -5.77
C GLY A 4 -0.80 4.46 -4.36
N VAL A 5 -0.30 5.38 -3.56
CA VAL A 5 -0.76 5.61 -2.19
C VAL A 5 -1.20 7.06 -2.09
N TYR A 6 -2.47 7.27 -1.76
CA TYR A 6 -3.11 8.58 -1.81
C TYR A 6 -3.81 8.89 -0.50
N THR A 7 -3.80 10.17 -0.13
CA THR A 7 -4.77 10.70 0.83
C THR A 7 -5.79 11.53 0.06
N LEU A 8 -6.76 12.11 0.76
CA LEU A 8 -7.71 13.01 0.11
C LEU A 8 -7.04 14.29 -0.39
N GLN A 9 -5.86 14.64 0.12
CA GLN A 9 -5.19 15.89 -0.23
C GLN A 9 -3.98 15.72 -1.12
N LYS A 10 -3.31 14.55 -1.09
CA LYS A 10 -2.03 14.43 -1.79
C LYS A 10 -1.67 13.01 -2.13
N VAL A 11 -0.68 12.87 -2.99
CA VAL A 11 -0.06 11.59 -3.33
C VAL A 11 1.12 11.37 -2.40
N LEU A 12 1.12 10.23 -1.69
CA LEU A 12 2.20 9.88 -0.78
C LEU A 12 3.28 9.03 -1.47
N TYR A 13 2.87 8.21 -2.43
CA TYR A 13 3.78 7.40 -3.22
C TYR A 13 3.11 7.10 -4.56
N GLN A 14 3.90 7.11 -5.62
CA GLN A 14 3.43 6.68 -6.93
C GLN A 14 4.63 6.18 -7.72
N GLY A 15 4.56 4.94 -8.18
CA GLY A 15 5.65 4.37 -8.96
C GLY A 15 5.64 2.85 -8.92
N GLU A 16 6.69 2.27 -9.49
CA GLU A 16 6.87 0.83 -9.52
C GLU A 16 7.38 0.34 -8.18
N ALA A 17 6.91 -0.83 -7.76
CA ALA A 17 7.37 -1.47 -6.55
C ALA A 17 7.41 -2.98 -6.73
N GLU A 18 8.22 -3.64 -5.91
CA GLU A 18 8.30 -5.10 -5.89
C GLU A 18 7.41 -5.70 -4.83
N ALA A 19 7.21 -4.98 -3.73
CA ALA A 19 6.45 -5.48 -2.60
C ALA A 19 5.83 -4.34 -1.80
N VAL A 20 4.66 -4.60 -1.24
CA VAL A 20 4.03 -3.69 -0.27
C VAL A 20 3.60 -4.52 0.92
N ASN A 21 4.09 -4.17 2.11
CA ASN A 21 3.69 -4.80 3.36
C ASN A 21 2.77 -3.84 4.10
N CYS A 22 1.65 -4.34 4.59
CA CYS A 22 0.69 -3.51 5.32
C CYS A 22 -0.14 -4.34 6.31
N GLN A 23 -0.79 -3.64 7.23
CA GLN A 23 -1.70 -4.23 8.20
C GLN A 23 -3.12 -4.13 7.66
N THR A 24 -3.83 -5.25 7.60
CA THR A 24 -5.21 -5.27 7.14
C THR A 24 -6.13 -5.79 8.24
N ALA A 25 -7.44 -5.74 7.97
CA ALA A 25 -8.44 -6.25 8.91
C ALA A 25 -8.24 -7.72 9.26
N THR A 26 -7.62 -8.50 8.36
CA THR A 26 -7.35 -9.93 8.57
C THR A 26 -5.92 -10.21 8.98
N GLY A 27 -5.12 -9.18 9.23
CA GLY A 27 -3.74 -9.31 9.68
C GLY A 27 -2.76 -8.67 8.72
N GLU A 28 -1.48 -8.92 8.98
CA GLU A 28 -0.41 -8.41 8.13
C GLU A 28 -0.36 -9.18 6.83
N ILE A 29 -0.24 -8.45 5.71
CA ILE A 29 -0.07 -9.07 4.40
C ILE A 29 1.08 -8.41 3.65
N THR A 30 1.66 -9.16 2.73
CA THR A 30 2.65 -8.66 1.78
C THR A 30 2.14 -8.91 0.38
N ILE A 31 2.02 -7.84 -0.41
CA ILE A 31 1.56 -7.90 -1.80
C ILE A 31 2.80 -7.90 -2.68
N LEU A 32 2.95 -8.95 -3.46
CA LEU A 32 4.05 -9.09 -4.41
C LEU A 32 3.54 -8.87 -5.83
N ASN A 33 4.45 -8.81 -6.79
CA ASN A 33 4.10 -8.68 -8.19
C ASN A 33 3.10 -9.77 -8.60
N HIS A 34 2.13 -9.38 -9.42
CA HIS A 34 1.11 -10.29 -9.95
C HIS A 34 0.20 -10.89 -8.88
N HIS A 35 0.02 -10.20 -7.77
CA HIS A 35 -0.93 -10.62 -6.75
C HIS A 35 -2.35 -10.66 -7.31
N ARG A 36 -3.15 -11.63 -6.86
CA ARG A 36 -4.55 -11.71 -7.26
C ARG A 36 -5.32 -10.48 -6.82
N PRO A 37 -6.39 -10.11 -7.56
CA PRO A 37 -7.23 -8.99 -7.14
C PRO A 37 -7.74 -9.16 -5.71
N LEU A 38 -7.73 -8.07 -4.98
CA LEU A 38 -8.07 -8.05 -3.56
C LEU A 38 -8.58 -6.68 -3.19
N ILE A 39 -9.62 -6.62 -2.36
CA ILE A 39 -10.07 -5.39 -1.71
C ILE A 39 -10.05 -5.66 -0.22
N SER A 40 -9.44 -4.78 0.55
CA SER A 40 -9.34 -4.96 1.99
C SER A 40 -9.30 -3.63 2.71
N ILE A 41 -9.61 -3.66 4.00
CA ILE A 41 -9.51 -2.51 4.89
C ILE A 41 -8.12 -2.52 5.50
N LEU A 42 -7.46 -1.36 5.47
CA LEU A 42 -6.18 -1.17 6.15
C LEU A 42 -6.42 -0.77 7.59
N LYS A 43 -5.61 -1.35 8.47
CA LYS A 43 -5.60 -0.98 9.88
C LYS A 43 -4.39 -0.14 10.21
N LYS A 44 -4.40 0.44 11.40
CA LYS A 44 -3.28 1.23 11.90
C LYS A 44 -1.99 0.42 11.84
N GLY A 45 -0.95 1.03 11.32
CA GLY A 45 0.36 0.42 11.20
C GLY A 45 1.23 1.21 10.25
N VAL A 46 2.44 0.70 10.02
CA VAL A 46 3.37 1.31 9.08
C VAL A 46 3.38 0.46 7.81
N MET A 47 3.02 1.09 6.70
CA MET A 47 3.10 0.46 5.39
C MET A 47 4.54 0.58 4.89
N LYS A 48 5.09 -0.52 4.41
CA LYS A 48 6.44 -0.55 3.83
C LYS A 48 6.33 -0.87 2.34
N ILE A 49 6.85 0.01 1.51
CA ILE A 49 6.91 -0.19 0.07
C ILE A 49 8.36 -0.41 -0.32
N THR A 50 8.64 -1.53 -0.97
CA THR A 50 9.97 -1.83 -1.48
C THR A 50 9.96 -1.56 -2.97
N ASP A 51 10.74 -0.57 -3.42
CA ASP A 51 10.76 -0.22 -4.84
C ASP A 51 11.69 -1.15 -5.63
N ARG A 52 11.78 -0.90 -6.93
CA ARG A 52 12.56 -1.78 -7.82
C ARG A 52 14.06 -1.73 -7.56
N GLU A 53 14.51 -0.69 -6.87
CA GLU A 53 15.92 -0.52 -6.50
C GLU A 53 16.21 -1.05 -5.11
N LYS A 54 15.25 -1.77 -4.50
CA LYS A 54 15.34 -2.34 -3.16
C LYS A 54 15.29 -1.28 -2.04
N LYS A 55 14.97 -0.04 -2.39
CA LYS A 55 14.81 1.02 -1.41
C LYS A 55 13.45 0.88 -0.73
N GLU A 56 13.42 1.07 0.58
CA GLU A 56 12.21 0.96 1.37
C GLU A 56 11.63 2.32 1.71
N HIS A 57 10.32 2.45 1.54
CA HIS A 57 9.57 3.66 1.85
C HIS A 57 8.56 3.30 2.92
N TYR A 58 8.49 4.11 3.97
CA TYR A 58 7.62 3.83 5.12
C TYR A 58 6.55 4.91 5.23
N ILE A 59 5.29 4.49 5.34
CA ILE A 59 4.15 5.39 5.42
C ILE A 59 3.33 4.99 6.64
N PRO A 60 3.28 5.83 7.70
CA PRO A 60 2.39 5.57 8.84
C PRO A 60 0.94 5.75 8.41
N VAL A 61 0.11 4.77 8.68
CA VAL A 61 -1.30 4.75 8.28
C VAL A 61 -2.16 4.58 9.51
N SER A 62 -3.19 5.40 9.67
CA SER A 62 -4.17 5.21 10.74
C SER A 62 -5.34 4.34 10.28
N ALA A 63 -5.76 4.49 9.03
CA ALA A 63 -6.87 3.74 8.45
C ALA A 63 -6.80 3.87 6.93
N GLY A 64 -7.55 3.02 6.23
CA GLY A 64 -7.63 3.16 4.79
C GLY A 64 -8.20 1.95 4.09
N PHE A 65 -8.08 1.98 2.78
CA PHE A 65 -8.52 0.90 1.89
C PHE A 65 -7.41 0.53 0.93
N LEU A 66 -7.41 -0.73 0.55
CA LEU A 66 -6.48 -1.30 -0.39
C LEU A 66 -7.28 -1.96 -1.51
N GLU A 67 -6.86 -1.69 -2.74
CA GLU A 67 -7.38 -2.40 -3.90
C GLU A 67 -6.22 -2.90 -4.76
N VAL A 68 -6.10 -4.22 -4.89
CA VAL A 68 -5.19 -4.83 -5.86
C VAL A 68 -6.02 -5.19 -7.07
N ARG A 69 -5.61 -4.69 -8.23
CA ARG A 69 -6.32 -4.89 -9.50
C ARG A 69 -5.57 -5.86 -10.39
N SER A 70 -6.29 -6.46 -11.32
CA SER A 70 -5.65 -7.16 -12.43
C SER A 70 -4.83 -6.15 -13.24
N GLY A 71 -3.76 -6.62 -13.90
CA GLY A 71 -2.84 -5.73 -14.58
C GLY A 71 -1.71 -5.25 -13.70
N ASP A 72 -1.47 -5.94 -12.60
CA ASP A 72 -0.32 -5.71 -11.71
C ASP A 72 -0.31 -4.31 -11.12
N GLU A 73 -1.45 -3.90 -10.56
CA GLU A 73 -1.64 -2.57 -9.99
C GLU A 73 -2.22 -2.65 -8.58
N ALA A 74 -1.70 -1.84 -7.67
CA ALA A 74 -2.22 -1.73 -6.30
C ALA A 74 -2.45 -0.28 -5.96
N LYS A 75 -3.64 0.02 -5.43
CA LYS A 75 -4.01 1.36 -5.01
C LYS A 75 -4.39 1.36 -3.53
N PHE A 76 -3.92 2.37 -2.83
CA PHE A 76 -4.16 2.55 -1.41
C PHE A 76 -4.71 3.94 -1.18
N LEU A 77 -5.89 4.03 -0.57
CA LEU A 77 -6.43 5.31 -0.10
C LEU A 77 -6.30 5.29 1.42
N VAL A 78 -5.51 6.21 1.96
CA VAL A 78 -5.13 6.15 3.36
C VAL A 78 -5.36 7.46 4.08
N GLU A 79 -5.49 7.34 5.41
CA GLU A 79 -5.35 8.46 6.32
C GLU A 79 -3.99 8.32 6.98
N GLU A 80 -3.16 9.37 6.88
CA GLU A 80 -1.87 9.36 7.55
C GLU A 80 -2.06 9.42 9.05
N GLU A 81 -1.21 8.71 9.78
CA GLU A 81 -1.22 8.81 11.22
C GLU A 81 -0.72 10.19 11.63
N ALA A 82 -1.51 10.87 12.46
CA ALA A 82 -1.09 12.14 13.02
C ALA A 82 0.04 11.91 14.01
N SER A 83 1.11 12.66 13.87
CA SER A 83 2.27 12.61 14.75
C SER A 83 2.09 13.54 15.95
#